data_7aedbe31fade719222d09f0d947aa935
#
_entry.id   7aedbe31fade719222d09f0d947aa935
#
_cell.length_a   1.000
_cell.length_b   1.000
_cell.length_c   1.000
_cell.angle_alpha   90.00
_cell.angle_beta   90.00
_cell.angle_gamma   90.00
#
_symmetry.space_group_name_H-M   'P 1'
#
loop_
_entity.id
_entity.type
_entity.pdbx_description
1 polymer ?
#
loop_
_entity_poly.entity_id
_entity_poly.type
_entity_poly.pdbx_seq_one_letter_code
_entity_poly.pdbx_strand_id
1 'polypeptide(L)'
;MKKIITLALVGAMLSATGITAFAVDYPGGSQDTEIKTTVAPTFTVSIPADTTVAFNDLTTDFGSVTLDSARLAPNKAVQVTIESDFDLNNSVDNEAVIPYSLTATDGTDEETVDADYAATFRTAGEKTDLKINITQADWDAAAAGDYSDTVTFNIAYVDAAE
;
A
#
# COMPACT_ATOMS: atom_id res chain seq x y z
N MET A 1 -11.03 -10.70 8.44
CA MET A 1 -11.63 -9.32 8.39
C MET A 1 -10.58 -8.40 7.83
N LYS A 2 -10.88 -7.69 6.73
CA LYS A 2 -9.92 -6.74 6.12
C LYS A 2 -9.70 -5.55 7.06
N LYS A 3 -8.45 -5.16 7.31
CA LYS A 3 -8.11 -3.90 7.98
C LYS A 3 -8.10 -2.78 6.94
N ILE A 4 -8.86 -1.71 7.18
CA ILE A 4 -8.94 -0.56 6.28
C ILE A 4 -8.10 0.56 6.88
N ILE A 5 -7.05 0.97 6.18
CA ILE A 5 -6.25 2.15 6.52
C ILE A 5 -6.66 3.27 5.58
N THR A 6 -7.31 4.29 6.13
CA THR A 6 -7.64 5.50 5.38
C THR A 6 -6.61 6.57 5.69
N LEU A 7 -5.70 6.82 4.75
CA LEU A 7 -4.76 7.93 4.83
C LEU A 7 -5.34 9.13 4.08
N ALA A 8 -5.95 10.06 4.82
CA ALA A 8 -6.40 11.34 4.28
C ALA A 8 -5.26 12.36 4.42
N LEU A 9 -4.54 12.61 3.34
CA LEU A 9 -3.59 13.72 3.28
C LEU A 9 -4.35 15.02 3.07
N VAL A 10 -4.75 15.68 4.18
CA VAL A 10 -5.42 16.99 4.12
C VAL A 10 -4.36 18.08 4.07
N GLY A 11 -3.97 18.44 2.85
CA GLY A 11 -3.20 19.66 2.59
C GLY A 11 -4.14 20.79 2.18
N ALA A 12 -4.89 21.34 3.12
CA ALA A 12 -5.71 22.54 2.85
C ALA A 12 -4.89 23.77 3.17
N MET A 13 -4.28 24.41 2.15
CA MET A 13 -3.95 25.83 2.22
C MET A 13 -4.97 26.59 1.38
N LEU A 14 -6.07 27.01 2.00
CA LEU A 14 -6.92 28.06 1.47
C LEU A 14 -6.19 29.40 1.70
N SER A 15 -5.48 29.88 0.71
CA SER A 15 -5.15 31.31 0.63
C SER A 15 -6.29 32.01 -0.09
N ALA A 16 -7.20 32.59 0.68
CA ALA A 16 -8.18 33.55 0.16
C ALA A 16 -7.44 34.83 -0.22
N THR A 17 -6.96 34.92 -1.45
CA THR A 17 -6.53 36.21 -2.01
C THR A 17 -7.78 36.97 -2.42
N GLY A 18 -8.01 38.08 -1.75
CA GLY A 18 -9.12 38.97 -2.06
C GLY A 18 -9.07 39.42 -3.52
N ILE A 19 -10.16 39.20 -4.23
CA ILE A 19 -10.35 39.65 -5.61
C ILE A 19 -10.61 41.18 -5.55
N THR A 20 -9.62 41.98 -5.92
CA THR A 20 -9.86 43.37 -6.25
C THR A 20 -10.40 43.44 -7.67
N ALA A 21 -11.68 43.76 -7.82
CA ALA A 21 -12.24 44.06 -9.12
C ALA A 21 -11.72 45.42 -9.61
N PHE A 22 -10.90 45.39 -10.66
CA PHE A 22 -10.51 46.63 -11.36
C PHE A 22 -11.51 46.85 -12.52
N ALA A 23 -12.26 47.92 -12.43
CA ALA A 23 -13.00 48.45 -13.58
C ALA A 23 -12.04 49.28 -14.43
N VAL A 24 -11.73 48.85 -15.61
CA VAL A 24 -10.99 49.65 -16.59
C VAL A 24 -11.99 50.16 -17.62
N ASP A 25 -12.14 51.47 -17.64
CA ASP A 25 -12.94 52.15 -18.67
C ASP A 25 -12.12 52.28 -19.95
N TYR A 26 -12.24 51.29 -20.83
CA TYR A 26 -11.56 51.25 -22.13
C TYR A 26 -12.58 51.02 -23.24
N PRO A 27 -12.63 51.84 -24.27
CA PRO A 27 -13.56 51.61 -25.39
C PRO A 27 -13.07 50.49 -26.29
N GLY A 28 -13.44 49.28 -25.96
CA GLY A 28 -13.14 48.06 -26.73
C GLY A 28 -11.80 47.44 -26.35
N GLY A 29 -11.84 46.32 -25.66
CA GLY A 29 -10.71 45.49 -25.28
C GLY A 29 -11.21 44.20 -24.64
N SER A 30 -10.44 43.07 -24.79
CA SER A 30 -10.66 41.86 -24.02
C SER A 30 -9.94 41.95 -22.69
N GLN A 31 -10.61 41.53 -21.62
CA GLN A 31 -10.04 41.37 -20.28
C GLN A 31 -10.08 39.88 -19.94
N ASP A 32 -8.95 39.35 -19.51
CA ASP A 32 -8.86 37.96 -19.10
C ASP A 32 -9.11 37.85 -17.58
N THR A 33 -9.97 36.94 -17.20
CA THR A 33 -10.24 36.61 -15.80
C THR A 33 -9.86 35.16 -15.54
N GLU A 34 -8.95 34.92 -14.60
CA GLU A 34 -8.52 33.58 -14.23
C GLU A 34 -9.45 32.98 -13.17
N ILE A 35 -9.93 31.76 -13.46
CA ILE A 35 -10.71 30.95 -12.52
C ILE A 35 -9.81 29.82 -12.01
N LYS A 36 -9.60 29.74 -10.70
CA LYS A 36 -8.75 28.72 -10.05
C LYS A 36 -9.56 27.84 -9.12
N THR A 37 -9.21 26.56 -9.10
CA THR A 37 -9.67 25.60 -8.10
C THR A 37 -8.55 24.61 -7.77
N THR A 38 -8.59 24.04 -6.58
CA THR A 38 -7.65 22.99 -6.14
C THR A 38 -8.45 21.79 -5.65
N VAL A 39 -8.09 20.62 -6.12
CA VAL A 39 -8.64 19.33 -5.66
C VAL A 39 -7.52 18.56 -4.99
N ALA A 40 -7.67 18.28 -3.69
CA ALA A 40 -6.70 17.49 -2.95
C ALA A 40 -6.73 16.02 -3.37
N PRO A 41 -5.58 15.32 -3.43
CA PRO A 41 -5.56 13.88 -3.65
C PRO A 41 -6.12 13.15 -2.43
N THR A 42 -6.83 12.05 -2.68
CA THR A 42 -7.37 11.15 -1.65
C THR A 42 -7.30 9.71 -2.14
N PHE A 43 -6.98 8.78 -1.23
CA PHE A 43 -7.00 7.35 -1.55
C PHE A 43 -7.25 6.50 -0.31
N THR A 44 -7.68 5.26 -0.53
CA THR A 44 -7.89 4.24 0.50
C THR A 44 -7.22 2.96 0.05
N VAL A 45 -6.41 2.37 0.93
CA VAL A 45 -5.75 1.07 0.72
C VAL A 45 -6.26 0.08 1.76
N SER A 46 -6.66 -1.10 1.32
CA SER A 46 -6.91 -2.26 2.19
C SER A 46 -5.67 -3.14 2.20
N ILE A 47 -5.27 -3.60 3.37
CA ILE A 47 -4.19 -4.57 3.59
C ILE A 47 -4.76 -5.89 4.13
N PRO A 48 -4.01 -7.01 4.03
CA PRO A 48 -4.40 -8.27 4.64
C PRO A 48 -4.79 -8.15 6.12
N ALA A 49 -5.68 -9.01 6.56
CA ALA A 49 -5.97 -9.20 7.98
C ALA A 49 -4.98 -10.18 8.60
N ASP A 50 -5.00 -10.28 9.94
CA ASP A 50 -4.25 -11.31 10.66
C ASP A 50 -4.62 -12.69 10.10
N THR A 51 -3.62 -13.50 9.82
CA THR A 51 -3.76 -14.84 9.21
C THR A 51 -3.13 -15.89 10.13
N THR A 52 -3.65 -17.12 10.07
CA THR A 52 -3.08 -18.28 10.75
C THR A 52 -2.64 -19.29 9.70
N VAL A 53 -1.37 -19.67 9.76
CA VAL A 53 -0.83 -20.76 8.94
C VAL A 53 -1.07 -22.08 9.66
N ALA A 54 -1.68 -23.05 8.97
CA ALA A 54 -1.87 -24.37 9.55
C ALA A 54 -0.56 -25.17 9.55
N PHE A 55 -0.37 -26.01 10.56
CA PHE A 55 0.82 -26.89 10.60
C PHE A 55 0.90 -27.78 9.36
N ASN A 56 2.09 -27.83 8.74
CA ASN A 56 2.39 -28.51 7.47
C ASN A 56 1.69 -27.92 6.22
N ASP A 57 1.09 -26.76 6.30
CA ASP A 57 0.61 -26.06 5.11
C ASP A 57 1.79 -25.40 4.40
N LEU A 58 2.05 -25.83 3.17
CA LEU A 58 3.20 -25.32 2.38
C LEU A 58 2.92 -23.97 1.74
N THR A 59 1.65 -23.64 1.54
CA THR A 59 1.23 -22.38 0.92
C THR A 59 -0.08 -21.92 1.53
N THR A 60 -0.07 -20.76 2.18
CA THR A 60 -1.25 -20.17 2.80
C THR A 60 -1.58 -18.85 2.12
N ASP A 61 -2.85 -18.62 1.79
CA ASP A 61 -3.34 -17.33 1.30
C ASP A 61 -3.26 -16.29 2.42
N PHE A 62 -2.44 -15.24 2.20
CA PHE A 62 -2.30 -14.15 3.15
C PHE A 62 -3.34 -13.04 2.93
N GLY A 63 -3.93 -13.01 1.74
CA GLY A 63 -4.87 -11.99 1.31
C GLY A 63 -4.30 -11.05 0.27
N SER A 64 -4.86 -9.85 0.14
CA SER A 64 -4.43 -8.89 -0.88
C SER A 64 -4.27 -7.49 -0.35
N VAL A 65 -3.31 -6.77 -0.93
CA VAL A 65 -3.23 -5.30 -0.88
C VAL A 65 -4.07 -4.77 -2.01
N THR A 66 -5.01 -3.86 -1.73
CA THR A 66 -5.94 -3.32 -2.73
C THR A 66 -6.05 -1.81 -2.61
N LEU A 67 -5.95 -1.09 -3.72
CA LEU A 67 -6.32 0.32 -3.80
C LEU A 67 -7.84 0.44 -3.99
N ASP A 68 -8.60 0.57 -2.89
CA ASP A 68 -10.07 0.57 -2.94
C ASP A 68 -10.65 1.81 -3.59
N SER A 69 -10.04 2.97 -3.33
CA SER A 69 -10.43 4.23 -3.95
C SER A 69 -9.21 5.11 -4.21
N ALA A 70 -9.26 5.89 -5.29
CA ALA A 70 -8.16 6.76 -5.66
C ALA A 70 -8.65 8.02 -6.39
N ARG A 71 -8.18 9.16 -5.90
CA ARG A 71 -8.17 10.44 -6.62
C ARG A 71 -6.75 10.96 -6.53
N LEU A 72 -5.93 10.59 -7.49
CA LEU A 72 -4.51 10.92 -7.52
C LEU A 72 -4.29 12.13 -8.43
N ALA A 73 -3.21 12.88 -8.18
CA ALA A 73 -2.76 13.90 -9.12
C ALA A 73 -2.18 13.22 -10.39
N PRO A 74 -2.14 13.91 -11.53
CA PRO A 74 -1.44 13.40 -12.71
C PRO A 74 0.01 13.00 -12.39
N ASN A 75 0.46 11.87 -12.93
CA ASN A 75 1.81 11.30 -12.74
C ASN A 75 2.14 10.92 -11.28
N LYS A 76 1.13 10.61 -10.49
CA LYS A 76 1.28 10.09 -9.12
C LYS A 76 0.72 8.68 -9.00
N ALA A 77 1.25 7.97 -8.02
CA ALA A 77 0.85 6.61 -7.66
C ALA A 77 0.83 6.42 -6.14
N VAL A 78 0.18 5.36 -5.71
CA VAL A 78 0.28 4.84 -4.35
C VAL A 78 1.22 3.65 -4.37
N GLN A 79 2.28 3.71 -3.60
CA GLN A 79 3.26 2.63 -3.45
C GLN A 79 3.07 1.96 -2.10
N VAL A 80 3.16 0.63 -2.08
CA VAL A 80 3.14 -0.17 -0.85
C VAL A 80 4.38 -1.04 -0.83
N THR A 81 5.21 -0.86 0.20
CA THR A 81 6.36 -1.72 0.50
C THR A 81 6.03 -2.60 1.69
N ILE A 82 6.66 -3.78 1.75
CA ILE A 82 6.43 -4.78 2.78
C ILE A 82 7.75 -5.01 3.52
N GLU A 83 7.70 -4.95 4.86
CA GLU A 83 8.85 -5.19 5.73
C GLU A 83 8.53 -6.31 6.71
N SER A 84 9.41 -7.29 6.78
CA SER A 84 9.42 -8.41 7.72
C SER A 84 10.83 -9.00 7.75
N ASP A 85 11.20 -9.72 8.78
CA ASP A 85 12.37 -10.59 8.80
C ASP A 85 12.10 -11.96 8.16
N PHE A 86 10.83 -12.24 7.84
CA PHE A 86 10.34 -13.47 7.22
C PHE A 86 10.65 -14.73 8.04
N ASP A 87 10.68 -14.58 9.35
CA ASP A 87 10.87 -15.62 10.33
C ASP A 87 9.70 -15.66 11.32
N LEU A 88 8.98 -16.77 11.38
CA LEU A 88 8.03 -17.00 12.47
C LEU A 88 8.81 -17.38 13.72
N ASN A 89 8.78 -16.53 14.72
CA ASN A 89 9.52 -16.66 15.97
C ASN A 89 8.72 -17.44 17.01
N ASN A 90 9.36 -18.41 17.69
CA ASN A 90 8.74 -19.17 18.76
C ASN A 90 8.52 -18.29 20.00
N SER A 91 7.36 -18.39 20.61
CA SER A 91 6.97 -17.55 21.76
C SER A 91 7.77 -17.80 23.05
N VAL A 92 8.49 -18.93 23.14
CA VAL A 92 9.25 -19.35 24.32
C VAL A 92 10.75 -19.38 24.06
N ASP A 93 11.16 -19.78 22.87
CA ASP A 93 12.55 -19.92 22.45
C ASP A 93 12.82 -19.06 21.21
N ASN A 94 13.41 -17.90 21.39
CA ASN A 94 13.72 -16.96 20.31
C ASN A 94 14.78 -17.47 19.32
N GLU A 95 15.48 -18.58 19.60
CA GLU A 95 16.40 -19.21 18.67
C GLU A 95 15.67 -20.21 17.74
N ALA A 96 14.46 -20.64 18.12
CA ALA A 96 13.61 -21.50 17.32
C ALA A 96 12.75 -20.67 16.38
N VAL A 97 13.06 -20.71 15.10
CA VAL A 97 12.35 -19.97 14.04
C VAL A 97 11.84 -20.93 12.96
N ILE A 98 10.80 -20.52 12.25
CA ILE A 98 10.32 -21.15 11.02
C ILE A 98 10.45 -20.11 9.92
N PRO A 99 11.45 -20.21 9.03
CA PRO A 99 11.59 -19.30 7.90
C PRO A 99 10.42 -19.46 6.93
N TYR A 100 9.98 -18.35 6.36
CA TYR A 100 8.98 -18.35 5.31
C TYR A 100 9.32 -17.35 4.21
N SER A 101 8.66 -17.45 3.08
CA SER A 101 8.72 -16.43 2.04
C SER A 101 7.32 -15.92 1.73
N LEU A 102 7.23 -14.64 1.32
CA LEU A 102 6.03 -14.10 0.70
C LEU A 102 6.19 -14.07 -0.81
N THR A 103 5.15 -14.47 -1.52
CA THR A 103 5.02 -14.20 -2.96
C THR A 103 3.86 -13.24 -3.19
N ALA A 104 4.08 -12.30 -4.09
CA ALA A 104 3.13 -11.30 -4.53
C ALA A 104 2.73 -11.60 -5.97
N THR A 105 1.44 -11.59 -6.26
CA THR A 105 0.92 -11.83 -7.60
C THR A 105 0.12 -10.63 -8.07
N ASP A 106 0.56 -9.99 -9.16
CA ASP A 106 -0.17 -8.96 -9.88
C ASP A 106 -0.62 -9.51 -11.24
N GLY A 107 -1.91 -9.80 -11.36
CA GLY A 107 -2.46 -10.46 -12.54
C GLY A 107 -1.89 -11.87 -12.74
N THR A 108 -0.90 -12.03 -13.62
CA THR A 108 -0.24 -13.31 -13.92
C THR A 108 1.22 -13.36 -13.48
N ASP A 109 1.77 -12.23 -13.09
CA ASP A 109 3.17 -12.12 -12.70
C ASP A 109 3.30 -12.40 -11.20
N GLU A 110 4.13 -13.37 -10.85
CA GLU A 110 4.45 -13.74 -9.47
C GLU A 110 5.88 -13.32 -9.15
N GLU A 111 6.07 -12.62 -8.06
CA GLU A 111 7.34 -12.11 -7.58
C GLU A 111 7.54 -12.46 -6.10
N THR A 112 8.78 -12.78 -5.72
CA THR A 112 9.12 -12.94 -4.30
C THR A 112 9.25 -11.57 -3.65
N VAL A 113 8.59 -11.40 -2.52
CA VAL A 113 8.69 -10.17 -1.72
C VAL A 113 10.04 -10.18 -0.99
N ASP A 114 10.85 -9.19 -1.29
CA ASP A 114 12.14 -8.94 -0.65
C ASP A 114 12.23 -7.46 -0.20
N ALA A 115 13.41 -7.03 0.23
CA ALA A 115 13.63 -5.67 0.73
C ALA A 115 13.42 -4.57 -0.33
N ASP A 116 13.50 -4.92 -1.61
CA ASP A 116 13.33 -3.98 -2.74
C ASP A 116 11.92 -4.04 -3.33
N TYR A 117 11.08 -4.96 -2.83
CA TYR A 117 9.72 -5.13 -3.33
C TYR A 117 8.86 -3.89 -3.08
N ALA A 118 8.15 -3.45 -4.11
CA ALA A 118 7.21 -2.33 -4.05
C ALA A 118 6.05 -2.48 -5.04
N ALA A 119 4.87 -2.77 -4.52
CA ALA A 119 3.64 -2.71 -5.31
C ALA A 119 3.25 -1.25 -5.61
N THR A 120 2.91 -0.94 -6.86
CA THR A 120 2.54 0.41 -7.28
C THR A 120 1.16 0.41 -7.92
N PHE A 121 0.26 1.21 -7.37
CA PHE A 121 -1.14 1.31 -7.78
C PHE A 121 -1.47 2.71 -8.31
N ARG A 122 -2.22 2.79 -9.39
CA ARG A 122 -2.62 4.05 -10.04
C ARG A 122 -4.13 4.21 -10.16
N THR A 123 -4.86 3.11 -10.17
CA THR A 123 -6.29 3.08 -10.43
C THR A 123 -7.02 2.31 -9.34
N ALA A 124 -8.15 2.82 -8.88
CA ALA A 124 -8.99 2.12 -7.93
C ALA A 124 -9.39 0.73 -8.46
N GLY A 125 -9.30 -0.27 -7.60
CA GLY A 125 -9.54 -1.68 -7.92
C GLY A 125 -8.28 -2.48 -8.25
N GLU A 126 -7.12 -1.84 -8.47
CA GLU A 126 -5.84 -2.56 -8.59
C GLU A 126 -5.51 -3.25 -7.27
N LYS A 127 -4.97 -4.45 -7.37
CA LYS A 127 -4.64 -5.30 -6.23
C LYS A 127 -3.41 -6.17 -6.51
N THR A 128 -2.76 -6.55 -5.44
CA THR A 128 -1.72 -7.59 -5.42
C THR A 128 -2.11 -8.64 -4.40
N ASP A 129 -2.19 -9.89 -4.83
CA ASP A 129 -2.50 -11.04 -3.98
C ASP A 129 -1.21 -11.58 -3.35
N LEU A 130 -1.23 -11.87 -2.05
CA LEU A 130 -0.07 -12.30 -1.27
C LEU A 130 -0.26 -13.73 -0.76
N LYS A 131 0.81 -14.53 -0.80
CA LYS A 131 0.85 -15.89 -0.25
C LYS A 131 2.07 -16.09 0.63
N ILE A 132 1.88 -16.78 1.73
CA ILE A 132 2.95 -17.28 2.61
C ILE A 132 3.36 -18.65 2.13
N ASN A 133 4.66 -18.89 1.95
CA ASN A 133 5.20 -20.18 1.58
C ASN A 133 6.22 -20.64 2.62
N ILE A 134 6.04 -21.86 3.14
CA ILE A 134 6.94 -22.52 4.10
C ILE A 134 7.31 -23.86 3.52
N THR A 135 8.61 -24.20 3.51
CA THR A 135 9.05 -25.47 2.93
C THR A 135 8.77 -26.64 3.89
N GLN A 136 8.64 -27.85 3.34
CA GLN A 136 8.49 -29.05 4.18
C GLN A 136 9.71 -29.25 5.11
N ALA A 137 10.91 -28.86 4.65
CA ALA A 137 12.13 -28.99 5.45
C ALA A 137 12.10 -28.06 6.69
N ASP A 138 11.55 -26.86 6.55
CA ASP A 138 11.39 -25.91 7.66
C ASP A 138 10.34 -26.40 8.67
N TRP A 139 9.24 -26.99 8.18
CA TRP A 139 8.25 -27.65 9.02
C TRP A 139 8.81 -28.85 9.79
N ASP A 140 9.63 -29.66 9.13
CA ASP A 140 10.24 -30.85 9.73
C ASP A 140 11.29 -30.49 10.78
N ALA A 141 11.92 -29.33 10.66
CA ALA A 141 12.89 -28.78 11.61
C ALA A 141 12.26 -28.03 12.79
N ALA A 142 11.00 -27.65 12.65
CA ALA A 142 10.32 -26.79 13.65
C ALA A 142 10.15 -27.49 14.99
N ALA A 143 10.54 -26.82 16.08
CA ALA A 143 10.23 -27.26 17.44
C ALA A 143 8.73 -27.08 17.74
N ALA A 144 8.22 -27.83 18.73
CA ALA A 144 6.84 -27.62 19.17
C ALA A 144 6.68 -26.26 19.89
N GLY A 145 5.62 -25.52 19.58
CA GLY A 145 5.34 -24.22 20.20
C GLY A 145 4.40 -23.35 19.40
N ASP A 146 4.13 -22.16 19.92
CA ASP A 146 3.40 -21.12 19.21
C ASP A 146 4.39 -20.20 18.52
N TYR A 147 4.14 -19.91 17.26
CA TYR A 147 5.02 -19.08 16.42
C TYR A 147 4.26 -17.86 15.90
N SER A 148 4.94 -16.73 15.79
CA SER A 148 4.37 -15.51 15.24
C SER A 148 5.43 -14.63 14.57
N ASP A 149 4.97 -13.84 13.60
CA ASP A 149 5.70 -12.75 12.99
C ASP A 149 4.79 -11.55 12.76
N THR A 150 5.39 -10.38 12.50
CA THR A 150 4.69 -9.14 12.19
C THR A 150 5.15 -8.59 10.86
N VAL A 151 4.27 -8.62 9.87
CA VAL A 151 4.49 -8.02 8.56
C VAL A 151 4.00 -6.57 8.55
N THR A 152 4.89 -5.63 8.21
CA THR A 152 4.58 -4.20 8.15
C THR A 152 4.37 -3.74 6.72
N PHE A 153 3.24 -3.07 6.45
CA PHE A 153 2.90 -2.47 5.17
C PHE A 153 3.11 -0.96 5.24
N ASN A 154 4.09 -0.44 4.50
CA ASN A 154 4.36 0.99 4.41
C ASN A 154 3.71 1.54 3.14
N ILE A 155 2.85 2.56 3.30
CA ILE A 155 2.06 3.15 2.22
C ILE A 155 2.56 4.56 1.95
N ALA A 156 2.95 4.85 0.71
CA ALA A 156 3.49 6.13 0.28
C ALA A 156 2.76 6.67 -0.97
N TYR A 157 2.69 8.00 -1.06
CA TYR A 157 2.21 8.70 -2.26
C TYR A 157 3.43 9.20 -3.04
N VAL A 158 3.69 8.63 -4.19
CA VAL A 158 4.95 8.78 -4.94
C VAL A 158 4.73 9.31 -6.35
N ASP A 159 5.82 9.70 -7.01
CA ASP A 159 5.80 9.93 -8.45
C ASP A 159 5.66 8.57 -9.17
N ALA A 160 4.74 8.51 -10.14
CA ALA A 160 4.61 7.31 -10.95
C ALA A 160 5.84 7.18 -11.85
N ALA A 161 6.49 6.01 -11.84
CA ALA A 161 7.52 5.71 -12.83
C ALA A 161 6.93 5.78 -14.26
N GLU A 162 7.70 6.35 -15.18
CA GLU A 162 7.34 6.47 -16.61
C GLU A 162 7.39 5.09 -17.31
#